data_c4a3443533b61ae8a74eb7e2af4abcf7
#
_entry.id   c4a3443533b61ae8a74eb7e2af4abcf7
#
_cell.length_a   1.000
_cell.length_b   1.000
_cell.length_c   1.000
_cell.angle_alpha   90.00
_cell.angle_beta   90.00
_cell.angle_gamma   90.00
#
_symmetry.space_group_name_H-M   'P 1'
#
loop_
_entity.id
_entity.type
_entity.pdbx_description
1 polymer ?
#
loop_
_entity_poly.entity_id
_entity_poly.type
_entity_poly.pdbx_seq_one_letter_code
_entity_poly.pdbx_strand_id
1 'polypeptide(L)'
;MKRLFIVAASLLVCCAQPKEEYFAKSVTFPEGAALDEKIDIASRLIPTEQQLNWQQGELTAFLHFGMNTFTGREWGDGTENPEWFNPTNLDCEQWVLALKDGGFKYAILTTKHHDGFCLWPTATTEHSVKNSPWRDGKGDLVREFSEACKKHGLKFGVYL
;
A
#
# COMPACT_ATOMS: atom_id res chain seq x y z
N MET A 1 -32.93 33.62 -67.25
CA MET A 1 -31.80 33.50 -66.28
C MET A 1 -32.41 33.25 -64.89
N LYS A 2 -32.41 31.99 -64.40
CA LYS A 2 -32.91 31.63 -63.06
C LYS A 2 -31.71 31.69 -62.09
N ARG A 3 -31.76 32.55 -61.13
CA ARG A 3 -30.71 32.64 -60.04
C ARG A 3 -31.05 31.61 -58.99
N LEU A 4 -30.14 30.62 -58.81
CA LEU A 4 -30.19 29.60 -57.78
C LEU A 4 -29.56 30.23 -56.51
N PHE A 5 -30.36 30.38 -55.45
CA PHE A 5 -29.83 30.77 -54.11
C PHE A 5 -29.46 29.50 -53.38
N ILE A 6 -28.15 29.29 -53.13
CA ILE A 6 -27.65 28.26 -52.26
C ILE A 6 -27.64 28.82 -50.83
N VAL A 7 -28.54 28.33 -49.99
CA VAL A 7 -28.50 28.63 -48.53
C VAL A 7 -27.54 27.62 -47.90
N ALA A 8 -26.35 28.09 -47.49
CA ALA A 8 -25.43 27.30 -46.72
C ALA A 8 -25.91 27.29 -45.26
N ALA A 9 -26.44 26.13 -44.84
CA ALA A 9 -26.74 25.90 -43.43
C ALA A 9 -25.42 25.56 -42.69
N SER A 10 -24.89 26.53 -41.92
CA SER A 10 -23.78 26.31 -41.03
C SER A 10 -24.24 25.50 -39.83
N LEU A 11 -23.91 24.21 -39.78
CA LEU A 11 -24.02 23.38 -38.59
C LEU A 11 -22.97 23.82 -37.56
N LEU A 12 -23.39 24.61 -36.58
CA LEU A 12 -22.63 24.88 -35.37
C LEU A 12 -22.56 23.60 -34.56
N VAL A 13 -21.52 22.80 -34.78
CA VAL A 13 -21.17 21.71 -33.84
C VAL A 13 -20.65 22.37 -32.58
N CYS A 14 -21.51 22.46 -31.57
CA CYS A 14 -21.12 22.89 -30.24
C CYS A 14 -20.31 21.73 -29.63
N CYS A 15 -18.97 21.73 -29.87
CA CYS A 15 -18.05 20.86 -29.16
C CYS A 15 -18.02 21.33 -27.70
N ALA A 16 -18.79 20.67 -26.84
CA ALA A 16 -18.64 20.84 -25.41
C ALA A 16 -17.18 20.51 -25.06
N GLN A 17 -16.48 21.48 -24.51
CA GLN A 17 -15.12 21.24 -23.99
C GLN A 17 -15.20 20.17 -22.91
N PRO A 18 -14.32 19.14 -22.94
CA PRO A 18 -14.28 18.16 -21.86
C PRO A 18 -14.03 18.89 -20.54
N LYS A 19 -14.86 18.60 -19.54
CA LYS A 19 -14.69 19.17 -18.22
C LYS A 19 -13.41 18.59 -17.59
N GLU A 20 -12.64 19.43 -16.92
CA GLU A 20 -11.38 19.05 -16.30
C GLU A 20 -11.58 17.98 -15.23
N GLU A 21 -10.77 16.93 -15.28
CA GLU A 21 -10.64 15.92 -14.23
C GLU A 21 -9.72 16.45 -13.12
N TYR A 22 -10.02 16.10 -11.87
CA TYR A 22 -9.27 16.59 -10.72
C TYR A 22 -9.26 15.60 -9.57
N PHE A 23 -8.26 15.73 -8.68
CA PHE A 23 -8.19 15.00 -7.41
C PHE A 23 -8.76 15.84 -6.28
N ALA A 24 -9.62 15.23 -5.46
CA ALA A 24 -10.05 15.79 -4.18
C ALA A 24 -10.26 14.69 -3.14
N LYS A 25 -9.93 14.97 -1.88
CA LYS A 25 -10.19 14.03 -0.76
C LYS A 25 -11.68 13.89 -0.45
N SER A 26 -12.44 14.94 -0.70
CA SER A 26 -13.90 15.00 -0.48
C SER A 26 -14.50 15.99 -1.46
N VAL A 27 -15.76 15.76 -1.80
CA VAL A 27 -16.54 16.66 -2.66
C VAL A 27 -17.85 16.99 -1.93
N THR A 28 -18.17 18.27 -1.89
CA THR A 28 -19.45 18.76 -1.43
C THR A 28 -20.29 19.11 -2.64
N PHE A 29 -21.45 18.51 -2.77
CA PHE A 29 -22.38 18.87 -3.84
C PHE A 29 -23.07 20.18 -3.51
N PRO A 30 -23.37 21.05 -4.52
CA PRO A 30 -24.19 22.23 -4.30
C PRO A 30 -25.54 21.87 -3.66
N GLU A 31 -26.03 22.76 -2.81
CA GLU A 31 -27.34 22.58 -2.20
C GLU A 31 -28.43 22.54 -3.31
N GLY A 32 -29.32 21.56 -3.22
CA GLY A 32 -30.36 21.36 -4.23
C GLY A 32 -29.88 20.80 -5.56
N ALA A 33 -28.59 20.43 -5.71
CA ALA A 33 -28.07 19.85 -6.95
C ALA A 33 -28.88 18.62 -7.40
N ALA A 34 -29.24 18.58 -8.66
CA ALA A 34 -29.92 17.43 -9.27
C ALA A 34 -29.00 16.22 -9.39
N LEU A 35 -29.55 15.02 -9.60
CA LEU A 35 -28.77 13.78 -9.64
C LEU A 35 -27.74 13.78 -10.76
N ASP A 36 -28.12 14.23 -11.94
CA ASP A 36 -27.25 14.35 -13.13
C ASP A 36 -26.06 15.29 -12.87
N GLU A 37 -26.28 16.41 -12.19
CA GLU A 37 -25.22 17.33 -11.77
C GLU A 37 -24.26 16.68 -10.77
N LYS A 38 -24.80 15.93 -9.79
CA LYS A 38 -23.98 15.18 -8.81
C LYS A 38 -23.13 14.12 -9.50
N ILE A 39 -23.71 13.39 -10.47
CA ILE A 39 -22.99 12.40 -11.27
C ILE A 39 -21.88 13.07 -12.08
N ASP A 40 -22.15 14.19 -12.73
CA ASP A 40 -21.14 14.92 -13.50
C ASP A 40 -19.96 15.35 -12.62
N ILE A 41 -20.22 15.91 -11.44
CA ILE A 41 -19.18 16.31 -10.49
C ILE A 41 -18.36 15.09 -10.04
N ALA A 42 -19.04 14.00 -9.66
CA ALA A 42 -18.38 12.79 -9.17
C ALA A 42 -17.56 12.07 -10.27
N SER A 43 -18.04 12.06 -11.50
CA SER A 43 -17.36 11.39 -12.63
C SER A 43 -16.03 12.03 -13.02
N ARG A 44 -15.78 13.27 -12.61
CA ARG A 44 -14.53 13.98 -12.88
C ARG A 44 -13.47 13.80 -11.81
N LEU A 45 -13.82 13.13 -10.69
CA LEU A 45 -12.86 12.79 -9.65
C LEU A 45 -11.98 11.62 -10.10
N ILE A 46 -10.68 11.85 -10.10
CA ILE A 46 -9.69 10.83 -10.42
C ILE A 46 -8.75 10.60 -9.23
N PRO A 47 -8.20 9.40 -9.07
CA PRO A 47 -7.18 9.15 -8.07
C PRO A 47 -5.89 9.90 -8.39
N THR A 48 -5.05 10.13 -7.38
CA THR A 48 -3.66 10.52 -7.62
C THR A 48 -2.91 9.39 -8.32
N GLU A 49 -1.78 9.70 -8.96
CA GLU A 49 -0.92 8.69 -9.57
C GLU A 49 -0.50 7.61 -8.55
N GLN A 50 -0.19 7.99 -7.31
CA GLN A 50 0.17 7.05 -6.25
C GLN A 50 -0.98 6.11 -5.88
N GLN A 51 -2.20 6.62 -5.79
CA GLN A 51 -3.39 5.80 -5.53
C GLN A 51 -3.68 4.85 -6.69
N LEU A 52 -3.55 5.33 -7.93
CA LEU A 52 -3.74 4.51 -9.13
C LEU A 52 -2.70 3.39 -9.18
N ASN A 53 -1.42 3.71 -8.95
CA ASN A 53 -0.34 2.73 -8.91
C ASN A 53 -0.54 1.68 -7.81
N TRP A 54 -1.09 2.08 -6.66
CA TRP A 54 -1.45 1.15 -5.59
C TRP A 54 -2.56 0.19 -6.04
N GLN A 55 -3.63 0.70 -6.62
CA GLN A 55 -4.75 -0.11 -7.12
C GLN A 55 -4.30 -1.08 -8.21
N GLN A 56 -3.46 -0.63 -9.14
CA GLN A 56 -2.91 -1.46 -10.22
C GLN A 56 -1.92 -2.53 -9.72
N GLY A 57 -1.43 -2.38 -8.49
CA GLY A 57 -0.60 -3.40 -7.85
C GLY A 57 -1.35 -4.69 -7.56
N GLU A 58 -2.66 -4.60 -7.28
CA GLU A 58 -3.64 -5.68 -7.03
C GLU A 58 -3.25 -6.60 -5.86
N LEU A 59 -2.21 -7.43 -6.02
CA LEU A 59 -1.80 -8.40 -5.02
C LEU A 59 -0.77 -7.82 -4.04
N THR A 60 -1.17 -7.72 -2.78
CA THR A 60 -0.32 -7.33 -1.66
C THR A 60 -0.23 -8.47 -0.65
N ALA A 61 0.98 -8.92 -0.37
CA ALA A 61 1.23 -9.89 0.68
C ALA A 61 1.35 -9.18 2.04
N PHE A 62 0.78 -9.78 3.06
CA PHE A 62 0.94 -9.36 4.45
C PHE A 62 1.63 -10.48 5.22
N LEU A 63 2.88 -10.25 5.68
CA LEU A 63 3.66 -11.20 6.43
C LEU A 63 3.51 -10.90 7.92
N HIS A 64 2.69 -11.69 8.59
CA HIS A 64 2.46 -11.58 10.02
C HIS A 64 3.44 -12.49 10.77
N PHE A 65 4.65 -12.03 10.96
CA PHE A 65 5.72 -12.73 11.65
C PHE A 65 6.29 -11.84 12.76
N GLY A 66 6.46 -12.40 13.95
CA GLY A 66 6.94 -11.68 15.12
C GLY A 66 6.97 -12.55 16.38
N MET A 67 6.90 -11.91 17.54
CA MET A 67 6.90 -12.59 18.86
C MET A 67 5.75 -13.60 18.97
N ASN A 68 4.59 -13.32 18.40
CA ASN A 68 3.42 -14.20 18.38
C ASN A 68 3.70 -15.56 17.71
N THR A 69 4.63 -15.65 16.77
CA THR A 69 5.07 -16.91 16.16
C THR A 69 5.68 -17.86 17.19
N PHE A 70 6.31 -17.33 18.23
CA PHE A 70 7.00 -18.11 19.27
C PHE A 70 6.15 -18.33 20.52
N THR A 71 5.11 -17.52 20.72
CA THR A 71 4.21 -17.61 21.88
C THR A 71 2.92 -18.38 21.58
N GLY A 72 2.55 -18.52 20.32
CA GLY A 72 1.26 -19.08 19.91
C GLY A 72 0.07 -18.20 20.29
N ARG A 73 0.30 -16.94 20.65
CA ARG A 73 -0.75 -15.96 20.94
C ARG A 73 -0.99 -15.08 19.74
N GLU A 74 -2.25 -14.79 19.43
CA GLU A 74 -2.59 -13.83 18.38
C GLU A 74 -2.15 -12.42 18.75
N TRP A 75 -2.42 -12.01 19.99
CA TRP A 75 -2.00 -10.74 20.54
C TRP A 75 -1.18 -10.95 21.81
N GLY A 76 -0.05 -10.31 21.86
CA GLY A 76 0.76 -10.23 23.07
C GLY A 76 0.38 -9.01 23.92
N ASP A 77 0.92 -8.95 25.11
CA ASP A 77 0.66 -7.91 26.10
C ASP A 77 1.89 -7.04 26.44
N GLY A 78 3.04 -7.31 25.79
CA GLY A 78 4.29 -6.58 26.00
C GLY A 78 5.14 -7.13 27.14
N THR A 79 4.73 -8.25 27.74
CA THR A 79 5.51 -8.91 28.82
C THR A 79 6.31 -10.11 28.33
N GLU A 80 6.25 -10.40 27.03
CA GLU A 80 6.95 -11.50 26.40
C GLU A 80 8.48 -11.34 26.56
N ASN A 81 9.13 -12.44 26.97
CA ASN A 81 10.60 -12.42 27.07
C ASN A 81 11.23 -12.34 25.68
N PRO A 82 12.05 -11.31 25.38
CA PRO A 82 12.77 -11.18 24.10
C PRO A 82 13.57 -12.43 23.72
N GLU A 83 14.05 -13.22 24.69
CA GLU A 83 14.80 -14.45 24.45
C GLU A 83 14.01 -15.52 23.70
N TRP A 84 12.67 -15.44 23.69
CA TRP A 84 11.84 -16.39 22.95
C TRP A 84 11.93 -16.16 21.44
N PHE A 85 12.25 -14.95 20.99
CA PHE A 85 12.43 -14.66 19.59
C PHE A 85 13.77 -15.20 19.08
N ASN A 86 13.77 -16.41 18.57
CA ASN A 86 14.98 -17.08 18.07
C ASN A 86 14.69 -17.90 16.80
N PRO A 87 14.41 -17.26 15.67
CA PRO A 87 14.24 -17.98 14.40
C PRO A 87 15.55 -18.63 13.95
N THR A 88 15.52 -19.93 13.72
CA THR A 88 16.70 -20.72 13.35
C THR A 88 16.92 -20.82 11.84
N ASN A 89 15.87 -20.59 11.05
CA ASN A 89 15.86 -20.84 9.61
C ASN A 89 15.22 -19.70 8.81
N LEU A 90 15.35 -18.47 9.31
CA LEU A 90 14.77 -17.30 8.66
C LEU A 90 15.56 -16.94 7.41
N ASP A 91 14.87 -16.88 6.27
CA ASP A 91 15.41 -16.51 4.98
C ASP A 91 14.44 -15.54 4.26
N CYS A 92 14.75 -14.26 4.35
CA CYS A 92 13.95 -13.21 3.73
C CYS A 92 13.94 -13.29 2.19
N GLU A 93 15.03 -13.77 1.60
CA GLU A 93 15.11 -13.89 0.16
C GLU A 93 14.17 -14.99 -0.35
N GLN A 94 14.10 -16.12 0.35
CA GLN A 94 13.17 -17.20 0.04
C GLN A 94 11.71 -16.71 0.13
N TRP A 95 11.37 -15.93 1.15
CA TRP A 95 10.02 -15.36 1.28
C TRP A 95 9.67 -14.49 0.08
N VAL A 96 10.57 -13.57 -0.28
CA VAL A 96 10.35 -12.63 -1.38
C VAL A 96 10.25 -13.35 -2.74
N LEU A 97 11.08 -14.38 -2.96
CA LEU A 97 11.00 -15.18 -4.19
C LEU A 97 9.67 -15.92 -4.30
N ALA A 98 9.19 -16.52 -3.21
CA ALA A 98 7.88 -17.19 -3.18
C ALA A 98 6.73 -16.20 -3.48
N LEU A 99 6.78 -15.00 -2.92
CA LEU A 99 5.80 -13.95 -3.21
C LEU A 99 5.85 -13.50 -4.66
N LYS A 100 7.05 -13.32 -5.20
CA LYS A 100 7.24 -12.94 -6.60
C LYS A 100 6.68 -13.98 -7.55
N ASP A 101 6.96 -15.26 -7.30
CA ASP A 101 6.45 -16.37 -8.10
C ASP A 101 4.92 -16.46 -8.01
N GLY A 102 4.33 -16.08 -6.87
CA GLY A 102 2.89 -15.93 -6.67
C GLY A 102 2.28 -14.68 -7.34
N GLY A 103 3.06 -13.83 -7.98
CA GLY A 103 2.58 -12.65 -8.70
C GLY A 103 2.36 -11.41 -7.82
N PHE A 104 2.77 -11.43 -6.55
CA PHE A 104 2.65 -10.28 -5.64
C PHE A 104 3.53 -9.11 -6.10
N LYS A 105 3.01 -7.89 -5.93
CA LYS A 105 3.71 -6.64 -6.26
C LYS A 105 4.20 -5.90 -5.01
N TYR A 106 3.53 -6.12 -3.89
CA TYR A 106 3.79 -5.49 -2.61
C TYR A 106 3.95 -6.56 -1.54
N ALA A 107 4.82 -6.29 -0.57
CA ALA A 107 4.99 -7.11 0.62
C ALA A 107 5.06 -6.22 1.85
N ILE A 108 4.15 -6.45 2.80
CA ILE A 108 4.06 -5.71 4.07
C ILE A 108 4.48 -6.63 5.19
N LEU A 109 5.47 -6.22 5.99
CA LEU A 109 5.93 -6.95 7.17
C LEU A 109 5.38 -6.30 8.44
N THR A 110 4.88 -7.11 9.38
CA THR A 110 4.60 -6.64 10.75
C THR A 110 5.92 -6.38 11.47
N THR A 111 6.45 -5.16 11.36
CA THR A 111 7.73 -4.80 11.98
C THR A 111 7.64 -4.66 13.50
N LYS A 112 6.46 -4.31 14.00
CA LYS A 112 6.06 -4.31 15.40
C LYS A 112 4.56 -4.60 15.47
N HIS A 113 4.14 -5.51 16.34
CA HIS A 113 2.75 -5.87 16.55
C HIS A 113 2.25 -5.41 17.94
N HIS A 114 1.08 -5.89 18.40
CA HIS A 114 0.47 -5.51 19.67
C HIS A 114 1.33 -5.78 20.90
N ASP A 115 2.20 -6.79 20.85
CA ASP A 115 3.21 -7.08 21.89
C ASP A 115 4.28 -5.98 22.02
N GLY A 116 4.38 -5.07 21.05
CA GLY A 116 5.38 -4.01 21.05
C GLY A 116 6.81 -4.46 20.73
N PHE A 117 7.04 -5.77 20.43
CA PHE A 117 8.36 -6.27 20.10
C PHE A 117 8.81 -5.77 18.72
N CYS A 118 9.96 -5.10 18.68
CA CYS A 118 10.51 -4.55 17.45
C CYS A 118 11.43 -5.54 16.75
N LEU A 119 11.14 -5.83 15.47
CA LEU A 119 11.95 -6.74 14.64
C LEU A 119 13.24 -6.10 14.10
N TRP A 120 13.61 -4.94 14.61
CA TRP A 120 14.88 -4.23 14.33
C TRP A 120 15.52 -3.74 15.63
N PRO A 121 16.86 -3.52 15.68
CA PRO A 121 17.57 -3.11 16.88
C PRO A 121 17.32 -1.60 17.16
N THR A 122 16.11 -1.26 17.61
CA THR A 122 15.71 0.11 17.93
C THR A 122 16.43 0.66 19.17
N ALA A 123 16.62 1.98 19.22
CA ALA A 123 17.12 2.69 20.39
C ALA A 123 16.00 3.11 21.38
N THR A 124 14.71 2.95 20.99
CA THR A 124 13.58 3.50 21.76
C THR A 124 13.01 2.55 22.80
N THR A 125 13.31 1.26 22.71
CA THR A 125 12.86 0.25 23.67
C THR A 125 13.85 -0.91 23.79
N GLU A 126 13.85 -1.56 24.95
CA GLU A 126 14.58 -2.83 25.15
C GLU A 126 13.82 -4.05 24.62
N HIS A 127 12.49 -3.92 24.37
CA HIS A 127 11.66 -4.99 23.83
C HIS A 127 11.83 -5.11 22.30
N SER A 128 12.95 -5.70 21.90
CA SER A 128 13.34 -5.80 20.49
C SER A 128 14.37 -6.92 20.27
N VAL A 129 14.64 -7.21 19.01
CA VAL A 129 15.64 -8.21 18.57
C VAL A 129 17.02 -8.01 19.19
N LYS A 130 17.41 -6.81 19.64
CA LYS A 130 18.70 -6.56 20.27
C LYS A 130 18.89 -7.33 21.59
N ASN A 131 17.79 -7.69 22.26
CA ASN A 131 17.78 -8.47 23.49
C ASN A 131 17.36 -9.94 23.27
N SER A 132 17.28 -10.37 22.02
CA SER A 132 17.03 -11.77 21.64
C SER A 132 18.34 -12.50 21.35
N PRO A 133 18.36 -13.86 21.47
CA PRO A 133 19.52 -14.64 21.05
C PRO A 133 19.69 -14.69 19.53
N TRP A 134 18.68 -14.26 18.77
CA TRP A 134 18.73 -14.28 17.33
C TRP A 134 19.87 -13.42 16.80
N ARG A 135 20.86 -14.08 16.15
CA ARG A 135 22.07 -13.45 15.60
C ARG A 135 22.84 -12.60 16.65
N ASP A 136 22.88 -13.08 17.90
CA ASP A 136 23.54 -12.39 19.02
C ASP A 136 23.01 -10.95 19.24
N GLY A 137 21.70 -10.73 19.06
CA GLY A 137 21.07 -9.43 19.19
C GLY A 137 21.36 -8.43 18.05
N LYS A 138 22.03 -8.87 16.99
CA LYS A 138 22.44 -8.02 15.85
C LYS A 138 21.53 -8.17 14.63
N GLY A 139 20.51 -9.01 14.71
CA GLY A 139 19.55 -9.22 13.62
C GLY A 139 18.74 -7.95 13.35
N ASP A 140 18.43 -7.71 12.09
CA ASP A 140 17.56 -6.62 11.64
C ASP A 140 16.67 -7.19 10.52
N LEU A 141 15.53 -7.76 10.93
CA LEU A 141 14.62 -8.40 9.98
C LEU A 141 14.00 -7.38 9.01
N VAL A 142 13.77 -6.16 9.50
CA VAL A 142 13.19 -5.09 8.68
C VAL A 142 14.12 -4.73 7.53
N ARG A 143 15.41 -4.57 7.83
CA ARG A 143 16.45 -4.31 6.83
C ARG A 143 16.57 -5.47 5.85
N GLU A 144 16.74 -6.68 6.35
CA GLU A 144 16.94 -7.87 5.51
C GLU A 144 15.78 -8.09 4.53
N PHE A 145 14.55 -7.93 5.03
CA PHE A 145 13.38 -8.11 4.19
C PHE A 145 13.23 -6.97 3.17
N SER A 146 13.52 -5.72 3.55
CA SER A 146 13.50 -4.59 2.63
C SER A 146 14.55 -4.70 1.52
N GLU A 147 15.75 -5.18 1.85
CA GLU A 147 16.83 -5.42 0.88
C GLU A 147 16.47 -6.55 -0.08
N ALA A 148 15.86 -7.63 0.41
CA ALA A 148 15.37 -8.72 -0.42
C ALA A 148 14.25 -8.24 -1.37
N CYS A 149 13.28 -7.47 -0.87
CA CYS A 149 12.24 -6.86 -1.70
C CYS A 149 12.84 -5.99 -2.82
N LYS A 150 13.79 -5.11 -2.46
CA LYS A 150 14.48 -4.25 -3.43
C LYS A 150 15.23 -5.06 -4.50
N LYS A 151 15.95 -6.10 -4.08
CA LYS A 151 16.71 -6.99 -4.97
C LYS A 151 15.82 -7.66 -6.02
N HIS A 152 14.63 -8.08 -5.63
CA HIS A 152 13.71 -8.85 -6.48
C HIS A 152 12.57 -8.03 -7.08
N GLY A 153 12.53 -6.71 -6.84
CA GLY A 153 11.60 -5.78 -7.46
C GLY A 153 10.19 -5.77 -6.85
N LEU A 154 10.02 -6.24 -5.60
CA LEU A 154 8.79 -6.04 -4.84
C LEU A 154 8.83 -4.69 -4.12
N LYS A 155 7.68 -4.06 -4.01
CA LYS A 155 7.53 -2.86 -3.17
C LYS A 155 7.35 -3.28 -1.72
N PHE A 156 8.18 -2.71 -0.84
CA PHE A 156 8.19 -3.00 0.59
C PHE A 156 7.31 -2.03 1.37
N GLY A 157 6.53 -2.56 2.30
CA GLY A 157 5.76 -1.81 3.27
C GLY A 157 5.96 -2.34 4.69
N VAL A 158 5.62 -1.52 5.67
CA VAL A 158 5.68 -1.88 7.10
C VAL A 158 4.30 -1.71 7.74
N TYR A 159 3.99 -2.61 8.69
CA TYR A 159 2.92 -2.46 9.65
C TYR A 159 3.54 -2.19 11.02
N LEU A 160 3.00 -1.17 11.72
CA LEU A 160 3.55 -0.69 12.99
C LEU A 160 2.43 -0.42 14.00
#